data_1f46d3f10316500d9d6384fca2d08f3a
#
_entry.id   1f46d3f10316500d9d6384fca2d08f3a
#
_cell.length_a   1.000
_cell.length_b   1.000
_cell.length_c   1.000
_cell.angle_alpha   90.00
_cell.angle_beta   90.00
_cell.angle_gamma   90.00
#
_symmetry.space_group_name_H-M   'P 1'
#
loop_
_entity.id
_entity.type
_entity.pdbx_description
1 polymer ?
#
loop_
_entity_poly.entity_id
_entity_poly.type
_entity_poly.pdbx_seq_one_letter_code
_entity_poly.pdbx_strand_id
1 'polypeptide(L)'
;MAKTCMTEREIKRRATVSKFAVKRAALEAAMNDVNATAESRFEARMKFQALPRNSSPVRLRNRCALTGRPRGVFSKFGIGRSKLRDLMMAGFVPGVTKASW
;
A
#
# COMPACT_ATOMS: atom_id res chain seq x y z
N MET A 1 9.30 -16.17 -7.70
CA MET A 1 8.58 -15.06 -8.37
C MET A 1 7.09 -15.14 -8.09
N ALA A 2 6.43 -14.00 -7.95
CA ALA A 2 4.97 -13.98 -7.83
C ALA A 2 4.31 -14.21 -9.20
N LYS A 3 3.13 -14.83 -9.19
CA LYS A 3 2.32 -14.97 -10.40
C LYS A 3 1.88 -13.59 -10.91
N THR A 4 1.81 -13.40 -12.23
CA THR A 4 1.38 -12.14 -12.86
C THR A 4 0.04 -11.65 -12.34
N CYS A 5 -0.92 -12.56 -12.11
CA CYS A 5 -2.22 -12.20 -11.55
C CYS A 5 -2.15 -11.55 -10.16
N MET A 6 -1.14 -11.86 -9.37
CA MET A 6 -0.95 -11.26 -8.05
C MET A 6 -0.42 -9.83 -8.15
N THR A 7 0.49 -9.57 -9.07
CA THR A 7 1.02 -8.23 -9.34
C THR A 7 -0.03 -7.32 -9.96
N GLU A 8 -0.76 -7.82 -10.94
CA GLU A 8 -1.87 -7.09 -11.58
C GLU A 8 -2.99 -6.73 -10.59
N ARG A 9 -3.30 -7.65 -9.70
CA ARG A 9 -4.28 -7.41 -8.63
C ARG A 9 -3.83 -6.31 -7.68
N GLU A 10 -2.55 -6.24 -7.37
CA GLU A 10 -1.98 -5.17 -6.54
C GLU A 10 -2.02 -3.80 -7.24
N ILE A 11 -1.73 -3.76 -8.53
CA ILE A 11 -1.84 -2.54 -9.34
C ILE A 11 -3.28 -2.02 -9.33
N LYS A 12 -4.26 -2.90 -9.54
CA LYS A 12 -5.68 -2.53 -9.47
C LYS A 12 -6.09 -2.00 -8.09
N ARG A 13 -5.58 -2.60 -7.00
CA ARG A 13 -5.83 -2.09 -5.65
C ARG A 13 -5.25 -0.69 -5.46
N ARG A 14 -4.03 -0.44 -5.89
CA ARG A 14 -3.40 0.89 -5.79
C ARG A 14 -4.20 1.95 -6.53
N ALA A 15 -4.63 1.65 -7.75
CA ALA A 15 -5.48 2.54 -8.53
C ALA A 15 -6.82 2.83 -7.81
N THR A 16 -7.47 1.82 -7.24
CA THR A 16 -8.71 1.98 -6.48
C THR A 16 -8.51 2.80 -5.22
N VAL A 17 -7.45 2.55 -4.45
CA VAL A 17 -7.11 3.33 -3.25
C VAL A 17 -6.90 4.79 -3.61
N SER A 18 -6.12 5.08 -4.65
CA SER A 18 -5.88 6.45 -5.11
C SER A 18 -7.19 7.15 -5.53
N LYS A 19 -8.05 6.46 -6.28
CA LYS A 19 -9.35 6.99 -6.73
C LYS A 19 -10.28 7.37 -5.58
N PHE A 20 -10.33 6.58 -4.53
CA PHE A 20 -11.24 6.78 -3.41
C PHE A 20 -10.60 7.48 -2.19
N ALA A 21 -9.34 7.88 -2.27
CA ALA A 21 -8.60 8.45 -1.14
C ALA A 21 -9.29 9.67 -0.52
N VAL A 22 -9.65 10.65 -1.33
CA VAL A 22 -10.28 11.89 -0.88
C VAL A 22 -11.66 11.62 -0.28
N LYS A 23 -12.49 10.84 -0.98
CA LYS A 23 -13.84 10.49 -0.51
C LYS A 23 -13.79 9.71 0.80
N ARG A 24 -12.84 8.79 0.93
CA ARG A 24 -12.65 8.00 2.13
C ARG A 24 -12.21 8.86 3.31
N ALA A 25 -11.27 9.77 3.12
CA ALA A 25 -10.81 10.70 4.15
C ALA A 25 -11.91 11.63 4.64
N ALA A 26 -12.74 12.15 3.73
CA ALA A 26 -13.87 13.00 4.08
C ALA A 26 -14.94 12.26 4.93
N LEU A 27 -15.26 11.02 4.58
CA LEU A 27 -16.19 10.18 5.34
C LEU A 27 -15.62 9.79 6.71
N GLU A 28 -14.32 9.50 6.79
CA GLU A 28 -13.64 9.17 8.04
C GLU A 28 -13.63 10.37 9.00
N ALA A 29 -13.36 11.57 8.49
CA ALA A 29 -13.46 12.81 9.27
C ALA A 29 -14.88 13.04 9.78
N ALA A 30 -15.91 12.85 8.93
CA ALA A 30 -17.31 12.99 9.32
C ALA A 30 -17.75 11.96 10.38
N MET A 31 -17.23 10.74 10.34
CA MET A 31 -17.51 9.72 11.36
C MET A 31 -16.90 10.04 12.73
N ASN A 32 -15.74 10.69 12.72
CA ASN A 32 -14.96 11.01 13.93
C ASN A 32 -15.24 12.41 14.48
N ASP A 33 -16.11 13.18 13.84
CA ASP A 33 -16.49 14.52 14.31
C ASP A 33 -17.30 14.43 15.61
N VAL A 34 -16.74 14.99 16.69
CA VAL A 34 -17.34 15.01 18.03
C VAL A 34 -18.58 15.90 18.08
N ASN A 35 -18.60 16.96 17.27
CA ASN A 35 -19.69 17.94 17.25
C ASN A 35 -20.89 17.52 16.38
N ALA A 36 -20.72 16.47 15.56
CA ALA A 36 -21.78 15.96 14.69
C ALA A 36 -22.83 15.16 15.48
N THR A 37 -24.07 15.21 15.01
CA THR A 37 -25.16 14.41 15.57
C THR A 37 -24.91 12.90 15.38
N ALA A 38 -25.50 12.08 16.23
CA ALA A 38 -25.39 10.61 16.11
C ALA A 38 -25.91 10.09 14.77
N GLU A 39 -27.00 10.69 14.26
CA GLU A 39 -27.58 10.35 12.96
C GLU A 39 -26.63 10.65 11.81
N SER A 40 -26.03 11.84 11.80
CA SER A 40 -25.04 12.24 10.78
C SER A 40 -23.82 11.31 10.77
N ARG A 41 -23.30 10.95 11.95
CA ARG A 41 -22.19 9.99 12.06
C ARG A 41 -22.58 8.60 11.57
N PHE A 42 -23.81 8.17 11.85
CA PHE A 42 -24.32 6.89 11.36
C PHE A 42 -24.43 6.85 9.83
N GLU A 43 -24.99 7.91 9.22
CA GLU A 43 -25.05 8.03 7.76
C GLU A 43 -23.66 8.00 7.11
N ALA A 44 -22.70 8.73 7.69
CA ALA A 44 -21.31 8.72 7.21
C ALA A 44 -20.72 7.31 7.28
N ARG A 45 -20.99 6.56 8.36
CA ARG A 45 -20.57 5.16 8.51
C ARG A 45 -21.18 4.25 7.46
N MET A 46 -22.47 4.39 7.17
CA MET A 46 -23.13 3.62 6.12
C MET A 46 -22.53 3.89 4.74
N LYS A 47 -22.29 5.17 4.41
CA LYS A 47 -21.61 5.57 3.17
C LYS A 47 -20.19 5.04 3.08
N PHE A 48 -19.46 5.03 4.20
CA PHE A 48 -18.10 4.48 4.28
C PHE A 48 -18.08 2.96 4.05
N GLN A 49 -19.02 2.22 4.62
CA GLN A 49 -19.15 0.77 4.41
C GLN A 49 -19.54 0.41 2.97
N ALA A 50 -20.30 1.28 2.29
CA ALA A 50 -20.69 1.08 0.89
C ALA A 50 -19.52 1.25 -0.09
N LEU A 51 -18.37 1.80 0.34
CA LEU A 51 -17.19 1.91 -0.52
C LEU A 51 -16.60 0.53 -0.87
N PRO A 52 -15.97 0.41 -2.06
CA PRO A 52 -15.29 -0.83 -2.44
C PRO A 52 -14.26 -1.25 -1.38
N ARG A 53 -14.22 -2.53 -1.04
CA ARG A 53 -13.25 -3.06 -0.06
C ARG A 53 -11.80 -2.80 -0.46
N ASN A 54 -11.50 -2.81 -1.76
CA ASN A 54 -10.18 -2.51 -2.31
C ASN A 54 -9.78 -1.03 -2.23
N SER A 55 -10.68 -0.14 -1.79
CA SER A 55 -10.35 1.27 -1.51
C SER A 55 -9.58 1.45 -0.19
N SER A 56 -9.51 0.43 0.64
CA SER A 56 -8.77 0.48 1.91
C SER A 56 -7.25 0.39 1.70
N PRO A 57 -6.47 1.39 2.17
CA PRO A 57 -5.02 1.38 2.01
C PRO A 57 -4.33 0.25 2.79
N VAL A 58 -4.95 -0.30 3.84
CA VAL A 58 -4.40 -1.40 4.63
C VAL A 58 -4.29 -2.71 3.84
N ARG A 59 -5.01 -2.84 2.73
CA ARG A 59 -4.95 -3.99 1.84
C ARG A 59 -3.80 -3.95 0.85
N LEU A 60 -3.09 -2.82 0.76
CA LEU A 60 -1.91 -2.68 -0.07
C LEU A 60 -0.72 -3.42 0.57
N ARG A 61 0.08 -4.04 -0.27
CA ARG A 61 1.30 -4.71 0.15
C ARG A 61 2.48 -4.23 -0.68
N ASN A 62 3.57 -3.87 -0.01
CA ASN A 62 4.81 -3.58 -0.71
C ASN A 62 5.36 -4.87 -1.32
N ARG A 63 5.59 -4.83 -2.63
CA ARG A 63 6.14 -5.95 -3.40
C ARG A 63 7.41 -5.52 -4.10
N CYS A 64 8.30 -6.48 -4.28
CA CYS A 64 9.50 -6.28 -5.08
C CYS A 64 9.10 -5.88 -6.52
N ALA A 65 9.63 -4.76 -7.01
CA ALA A 65 9.34 -4.27 -8.36
C ALA A 65 9.79 -5.27 -9.46
N LEU A 66 10.85 -6.03 -9.19
CA LEU A 66 11.42 -6.98 -10.17
C LEU A 66 10.74 -8.36 -10.14
N THR A 67 10.44 -8.86 -8.93
CA THR A 67 9.98 -10.26 -8.77
C THR A 67 8.55 -10.38 -8.25
N GLY A 68 7.95 -9.30 -7.77
CA GLY A 68 6.63 -9.31 -7.16
C GLY A 68 6.57 -9.96 -5.76
N ARG A 69 7.70 -10.34 -5.17
CA ARG A 69 7.78 -10.95 -3.84
C ARG A 69 7.17 -10.02 -2.78
N PRO A 70 6.25 -10.50 -1.90
CA PRO A 70 5.58 -9.65 -0.90
C PRO A 70 6.32 -9.54 0.43
N ARG A 71 7.38 -10.32 0.65
CA ARG A 71 8.13 -10.38 1.91
C ARG A 71 9.57 -9.96 1.71
N GLY A 72 10.17 -9.39 2.77
CA GLY A 72 11.57 -8.97 2.74
C GLY A 72 11.85 -7.90 1.68
N VAL A 73 10.95 -6.94 1.52
CA VAL A 73 11.08 -5.83 0.58
C VAL A 73 11.55 -4.60 1.33
N PHE A 74 12.62 -4.00 0.86
CA PHE A 74 13.09 -2.71 1.37
C PHE A 74 12.28 -1.59 0.72
N SER A 75 11.47 -0.90 1.51
CA SER A 75 10.59 0.17 1.01
C SER A 75 11.37 1.32 0.39
N LYS A 76 12.57 1.63 0.90
CA LYS A 76 13.47 2.65 0.35
C LYS A 76 13.86 2.40 -1.11
N PHE A 77 14.08 1.14 -1.48
CA PHE A 77 14.51 0.74 -2.83
C PHE A 77 13.37 0.12 -3.65
N GLY A 78 12.29 -0.29 -3.01
CA GLY A 78 11.20 -0.99 -3.66
C GLY A 78 11.56 -2.40 -4.16
N ILE A 79 12.65 -2.99 -3.66
CA ILE A 79 13.24 -4.23 -4.16
C ILE A 79 13.36 -5.24 -3.02
N GLY A 80 13.15 -6.51 -3.33
CA GLY A 80 13.32 -7.61 -2.38
C GLY A 80 14.78 -7.82 -1.98
N ARG A 81 15.02 -8.31 -0.76
CA ARG A 81 16.35 -8.48 -0.15
C ARG A 81 17.34 -9.21 -1.04
N SER A 82 16.91 -10.29 -1.71
CA SER A 82 17.81 -11.10 -2.57
C SER A 82 18.25 -10.31 -3.80
N LYS A 83 17.31 -9.66 -4.49
CA LYS A 83 17.60 -8.83 -5.65
C LYS A 83 18.39 -7.58 -5.30
N LEU A 84 18.10 -6.97 -4.16
CA LEU A 84 18.91 -5.85 -3.67
C LEU A 84 20.36 -6.26 -3.43
N ARG A 85 20.58 -7.45 -2.83
CA ARG A 85 21.93 -7.98 -2.62
C ARG A 85 22.65 -8.21 -3.95
N ASP A 86 21.99 -8.82 -4.92
CA ASP A 86 22.57 -9.07 -6.25
C ASP A 86 22.99 -7.76 -6.92
N LEU A 87 22.10 -6.75 -6.91
CA LEU A 87 22.37 -5.44 -7.51
C LEU A 87 23.47 -4.66 -6.77
N MET A 88 23.51 -4.77 -5.44
CA MET A 88 24.55 -4.16 -4.62
C MET A 88 25.92 -4.78 -4.91
N MET A 89 26.00 -6.10 -5.03
CA MET A 89 27.25 -6.81 -5.34
C MET A 89 27.73 -6.53 -6.76
N ALA A 90 26.80 -6.26 -7.68
CA ALA A 90 27.12 -5.83 -9.05
C ALA A 90 27.48 -4.33 -9.17
N GLY A 91 27.39 -3.57 -8.07
CA GLY A 91 27.74 -2.13 -8.05
C GLY A 91 26.68 -1.17 -8.60
N PHE A 92 25.44 -1.64 -8.83
CA PHE A 92 24.36 -0.78 -9.33
C PHE A 92 23.75 0.13 -8.28
N VAL A 93 23.99 -0.11 -6.99
CA VAL A 93 23.44 0.69 -5.89
C VAL A 93 24.57 1.44 -5.21
N PRO A 94 24.72 2.75 -5.46
CA PRO A 94 25.81 3.53 -4.87
C PRO A 94 25.59 3.75 -3.36
N GLY A 95 26.68 3.80 -2.60
CA GLY A 95 26.67 4.10 -1.17
C GLY A 95 26.14 2.98 -0.26
N VAL A 96 25.88 1.80 -0.80
CA VAL A 96 25.44 0.62 -0.03
C VAL A 96 26.61 -0.34 0.14
N THR A 97 26.97 -0.63 1.38
CA THR A 97 28.04 -1.56 1.75
C THR A 97 27.51 -2.65 2.68
N LYS A 98 28.20 -3.80 2.72
CA LYS A 98 27.88 -4.83 3.71
C LYS A 98 28.20 -4.34 5.12
N ALA A 99 27.29 -4.61 6.05
CA ALA A 99 27.59 -4.44 7.47
C ALA A 99 28.64 -5.46 7.92
N SER A 100 29.64 -4.99 8.65
CA SER A 100 30.75 -5.82 9.17
C SER A 100 30.85 -5.80 10.70
N TRP A 101 29.83 -5.31 11.35
CA TRP A 101 29.71 -5.31 12.82
C TRP A 101 28.87 -6.47 13.33
#